data_fe3f26db424324c4aac5e2a9c67c0bbc
#
_entry.id   fe3f26db424324c4aac5e2a9c67c0bbc
#
_cell.length_a   1.000
_cell.length_b   1.000
_cell.length_c   1.000
_cell.angle_alpha   90.00
_cell.angle_beta   90.00
_cell.angle_gamma   90.00
#
_symmetry.space_group_name_H-M   'P 1'
#
loop_
_entity.id
_entity.type
_entity.pdbx_description
1 polymer ?
#
loop_
_entity_poly.entity_id
_entity_poly.type
_entity_poly.pdbx_seq_one_letter_code
_entity_poly.pdbx_strand_id
1 'polypeptide(L)'
;QEVVLRGTVRTFDPAVQDLIEQRMRTIVAGVAATFEMSATVRYERRYPATVNAENETRHALAAATAVVGAEHVETDPTPEMGSEDFAFMLQAKPGCYVWLGAGSGPDTHNIHSPHYDFNDRALAIGASYWVTLVEQQLAAAAAQKAA
;
A
#
# COMPACT_ATOMS: atom_id res chain seq x y z
N GLN A 1 7.09 39.68 -2.65
CA GLN A 1 6.04 38.68 -3.01
C GLN A 1 6.62 37.30 -2.85
N GLU A 2 5.84 36.37 -2.35
CA GLU A 2 6.21 34.98 -2.17
C GLU A 2 5.17 34.07 -2.85
N VAL A 3 5.62 32.96 -3.44
CA VAL A 3 4.77 31.92 -4.04
C VAL A 3 5.15 30.60 -3.39
N VAL A 4 4.15 29.84 -2.96
CA VAL A 4 4.33 28.50 -2.39
C VAL A 4 3.80 27.46 -3.38
N LEU A 5 4.66 26.54 -3.79
CA LEU A 5 4.31 25.36 -4.56
C LEU A 5 4.23 24.14 -3.64
N ARG A 6 3.18 23.36 -3.76
CA ARG A 6 2.99 22.12 -2.99
C ARG A 6 2.77 20.95 -3.94
N GLY A 7 3.35 19.80 -3.59
CA GLY A 7 3.22 18.60 -4.39
C GLY A 7 3.51 17.36 -3.57
N THR A 8 3.35 16.21 -4.19
CA THR A 8 3.64 14.90 -3.61
C THR A 8 4.61 14.16 -4.52
N VAL A 9 5.63 13.56 -3.91
CA VAL A 9 6.55 12.62 -4.57
C VAL A 9 6.20 11.21 -4.08
N ARG A 10 6.14 10.27 -4.99
CA ARG A 10 5.86 8.85 -4.68
C ARG A 10 6.92 7.99 -5.35
N THR A 11 7.47 7.04 -4.61
CA THR A 11 8.53 6.13 -5.06
C THR A 11 8.36 4.79 -4.37
N PHE A 12 8.78 3.71 -5.02
CA PHE A 12 8.88 2.40 -4.39
C PHE A 12 10.27 2.14 -3.81
N ASP A 13 11.31 2.75 -4.40
CA ASP A 13 12.70 2.54 -4.03
C ASP A 13 13.22 3.72 -3.21
N PRO A 14 13.78 3.49 -2.01
CA PRO A 14 14.38 4.52 -1.17
C PRO A 14 15.53 5.27 -1.85
N ALA A 15 16.35 4.59 -2.67
CA ALA A 15 17.46 5.23 -3.39
C ALA A 15 16.93 6.20 -4.47
N VAL A 16 15.82 5.85 -5.10
CA VAL A 16 15.13 6.76 -6.04
C VAL A 16 14.54 7.96 -5.27
N GLN A 17 14.01 7.75 -4.09
CA GLN A 17 13.51 8.85 -3.24
C GLN A 17 14.65 9.82 -2.88
N ASP A 18 15.82 9.29 -2.46
CA ASP A 18 17.00 10.09 -2.16
C ASP A 18 17.45 10.92 -3.36
N LEU A 19 17.52 10.29 -4.52
CA LEU A 19 17.89 10.96 -5.77
C LEU A 19 16.91 12.08 -6.12
N ILE A 20 15.62 11.84 -6.02
CA ILE A 20 14.58 12.85 -6.33
C ILE A 20 14.71 14.03 -5.38
N GLU A 21 14.82 13.80 -4.08
CA GLU A 21 14.99 14.89 -3.11
C GLU A 21 16.22 15.74 -3.43
N GLN A 22 17.36 15.10 -3.67
CA GLN A 22 18.59 15.80 -4.03
C GLN A 22 18.42 16.63 -5.32
N ARG A 23 17.82 16.05 -6.35
CA ARG A 23 17.59 16.72 -7.64
C ARG A 23 16.61 17.87 -7.53
N MET A 24 15.54 17.70 -6.77
CA MET A 24 14.59 18.80 -6.51
C MET A 24 15.28 20.01 -5.88
N ARG A 25 16.11 19.81 -4.86
CA ARG A 25 16.88 20.89 -4.21
C ARG A 25 17.80 21.58 -5.21
N THR A 26 18.53 20.84 -6.02
CA THR A 26 19.46 21.37 -7.03
C THR A 26 18.71 22.16 -8.11
N ILE A 27 17.63 21.60 -8.65
CA ILE A 27 16.86 22.23 -9.74
C ILE A 27 16.20 23.51 -9.24
N VAL A 28 15.55 23.46 -8.07
CA VAL A 28 14.87 24.63 -7.48
C VAL A 28 15.86 25.76 -7.22
N ALA A 29 17.03 25.47 -6.67
CA ALA A 29 18.06 26.48 -6.44
C ALA A 29 18.56 27.08 -7.76
N GLY A 30 18.82 26.25 -8.78
CA GLY A 30 19.29 26.71 -10.08
C GLY A 30 18.26 27.56 -10.83
N VAL A 31 16.99 27.13 -10.82
CA VAL A 31 15.91 27.92 -11.45
C VAL A 31 15.72 29.26 -10.74
N ALA A 32 15.68 29.27 -9.41
CA ALA A 32 15.54 30.50 -8.64
C ALA A 32 16.68 31.49 -8.93
N ALA A 33 17.92 31.01 -8.96
CA ALA A 33 19.08 31.83 -9.29
C ALA A 33 19.02 32.44 -10.69
N THR A 34 18.49 31.72 -11.69
CA THR A 34 18.31 32.22 -13.05
C THR A 34 17.43 33.48 -13.12
N PHE A 35 16.48 33.58 -12.19
CA PHE A 35 15.56 34.73 -12.11
C PHE A 35 15.88 35.68 -10.95
N GLU A 36 17.10 35.65 -10.43
CA GLU A 36 17.54 36.48 -9.28
C GLU A 36 16.63 36.37 -8.04
N MET A 37 16.07 35.17 -7.84
CA MET A 37 15.20 34.84 -6.72
C MET A 37 15.89 33.88 -5.75
N SER A 38 15.32 33.75 -4.56
CA SER A 38 15.64 32.69 -3.61
C SER A 38 14.48 31.70 -3.49
N ALA A 39 14.81 30.43 -3.26
CA ALA A 39 13.81 29.42 -3.00
C ALA A 39 14.27 28.44 -1.93
N THR A 40 13.31 27.93 -1.16
CA THR A 40 13.54 26.92 -0.12
C THR A 40 12.70 25.68 -0.43
N VAL A 41 13.32 24.49 -0.35
CA VAL A 41 12.62 23.23 -0.48
C VAL A 41 12.44 22.60 0.89
N ARG A 42 11.20 22.45 1.32
CA ARG A 42 10.81 21.61 2.45
C ARG A 42 10.35 20.28 1.92
N TYR A 43 11.16 19.22 2.13
CA TYR A 43 10.85 17.86 1.72
C TYR A 43 10.56 17.03 2.97
N GLU A 44 9.35 16.49 3.07
CA GLU A 44 8.92 15.67 4.20
C GLU A 44 8.74 14.23 3.73
N ARG A 45 9.55 13.31 4.26
CA ARG A 45 9.40 11.88 4.04
C ARG A 45 8.37 11.36 5.03
N ARG A 46 7.25 10.85 4.52
CA ARG A 46 6.14 10.41 5.38
C ARG A 46 6.03 8.90 5.42
N TYR A 47 5.60 8.27 4.34
CA TYR A 47 5.31 6.84 4.30
C TYR A 47 6.37 6.10 3.46
N PRO A 48 6.90 4.97 3.96
CA PRO A 48 7.69 4.05 3.13
C PRO A 48 6.78 3.30 2.17
N ALA A 49 7.37 2.56 1.23
CA ALA A 49 6.64 1.62 0.40
C ALA A 49 6.07 0.48 1.26
N THR A 50 4.84 0.07 0.95
CA THR A 50 4.20 -1.11 1.55
C THR A 50 4.69 -2.33 0.80
N VAL A 51 5.58 -3.10 1.42
CA VAL A 51 6.20 -4.30 0.82
C VAL A 51 5.81 -5.52 1.63
N ASN A 52 5.03 -6.40 1.03
CA ASN A 52 4.59 -7.64 1.65
C ASN A 52 5.74 -8.64 1.80
N ALA A 53 5.80 -9.35 2.92
CA ALA A 53 6.73 -10.44 3.11
C ALA A 53 6.22 -11.72 2.41
N GLU A 54 7.13 -12.44 1.75
CA GLU A 54 6.78 -13.59 0.88
C GLU A 54 6.01 -14.69 1.62
N ASN A 55 6.47 -15.06 2.82
CA ASN A 55 5.84 -16.13 3.59
C ASN A 55 4.42 -15.77 4.03
N GLU A 56 4.23 -14.57 4.54
CA GLU A 56 2.94 -14.04 4.98
C GLU A 56 1.99 -13.84 3.79
N THR A 57 2.53 -13.47 2.64
CA THR A 57 1.76 -13.41 1.38
C THR A 57 1.25 -14.79 0.96
N ARG A 58 2.06 -15.84 1.06
CA ARG A 58 1.60 -17.21 0.77
C ARG A 58 0.46 -17.65 1.69
N HIS A 59 0.54 -17.33 2.98
CA HIS A 59 -0.53 -17.63 3.95
C HIS A 59 -1.81 -16.84 3.61
N ALA A 60 -1.68 -15.57 3.30
CA ALA A 60 -2.79 -14.71 2.91
C ALA A 60 -3.50 -15.23 1.65
N LEU A 61 -2.73 -15.60 0.62
CA LEU A 61 -3.25 -16.18 -0.63
C LEU A 61 -3.95 -17.51 -0.40
N ALA A 62 -3.41 -18.39 0.44
CA ALA A 62 -4.04 -19.67 0.78
C ALA A 62 -5.41 -19.45 1.46
N ALA A 63 -5.50 -18.53 2.40
CA ALA A 63 -6.75 -18.20 3.09
C ALA A 63 -7.77 -17.55 2.12
N ALA A 64 -7.33 -16.61 1.29
CA ALA A 64 -8.20 -15.96 0.31
C ALA A 64 -8.75 -16.98 -0.70
N THR A 65 -7.89 -17.83 -1.25
CA THR A 65 -8.28 -18.89 -2.19
C THR A 65 -9.29 -19.86 -1.57
N ALA A 66 -9.13 -20.21 -0.31
CA ALA A 66 -10.08 -21.09 0.38
C ALA A 66 -11.47 -20.46 0.56
N VAL A 67 -11.54 -19.13 0.65
CA VAL A 67 -12.81 -18.41 0.86
C VAL A 67 -13.53 -18.09 -0.43
N VAL A 68 -12.80 -17.63 -1.47
CA VAL A 68 -13.44 -17.11 -2.69
C VAL A 68 -13.11 -17.90 -3.96
N GLY A 69 -12.22 -18.87 -3.91
CA GLY A 69 -11.71 -19.59 -5.09
C GLY A 69 -10.52 -18.86 -5.74
N ALA A 70 -9.66 -19.63 -6.39
CA ALA A 70 -8.42 -19.11 -7.00
C ALA A 70 -8.70 -18.09 -8.14
N GLU A 71 -9.81 -18.27 -8.84
CA GLU A 71 -10.24 -17.41 -9.93
C GLU A 71 -10.63 -15.99 -9.50
N HIS A 72 -10.83 -15.77 -8.21
CA HIS A 72 -11.16 -14.46 -7.61
C HIS A 72 -10.01 -13.86 -6.81
N VAL A 73 -8.81 -14.45 -6.87
CA VAL A 73 -7.62 -13.96 -6.16
C VAL A 73 -6.59 -13.46 -7.16
N GLU A 74 -6.38 -12.14 -7.19
CA GLU A 74 -5.29 -11.52 -7.95
C GLU A 74 -3.98 -11.68 -7.17
N THR A 75 -3.00 -12.36 -7.76
CA THR A 75 -1.73 -12.70 -7.09
C THR A 75 -0.57 -11.79 -7.47
N ASP A 76 -0.69 -11.02 -8.54
CA ASP A 76 0.35 -10.13 -9.05
C ASP A 76 -0.27 -8.80 -9.54
N PRO A 77 -0.92 -8.04 -8.66
CA PRO A 77 -1.51 -6.76 -9.03
C PRO A 77 -0.42 -5.75 -9.39
N THR A 78 -0.73 -4.87 -10.33
CA THR A 78 0.15 -3.74 -10.65
C THR A 78 0.37 -2.91 -9.38
N PRO A 79 1.64 -2.58 -9.04
CA PRO A 79 1.92 -1.76 -7.86
C PRO A 79 1.24 -0.40 -7.90
N GLU A 80 0.61 -0.03 -6.81
CA GLU A 80 -0.13 1.22 -6.66
C GLU A 80 0.70 2.28 -5.93
N MET A 81 0.59 3.54 -6.40
CA MET A 81 1.28 4.68 -5.80
C MET A 81 0.53 5.27 -4.60
N GLY A 82 -0.28 4.47 -3.92
CA GLY A 82 -0.96 4.83 -2.68
C GLY A 82 0.01 4.99 -1.50
N SER A 83 -0.44 5.63 -0.43
CA SER A 83 0.28 5.68 0.85
C SER A 83 -0.51 4.89 1.88
N GLU A 84 0.19 4.06 2.64
CA GLU A 84 -0.43 3.18 3.64
C GLU A 84 0.42 3.17 4.91
N ASP A 85 -0.18 3.40 6.07
CA ASP A 85 0.53 3.42 7.35
C ASP A 85 0.93 2.02 7.83
N PHE A 86 0.27 0.97 7.35
CA PHE A 86 0.66 -0.41 7.57
C PHE A 86 2.10 -0.70 7.10
N ALA A 87 2.65 0.12 6.20
CA ALA A 87 4.04 0.05 5.78
C ALA A 87 5.03 0.12 6.97
N PHE A 88 4.71 0.89 8.01
CA PHE A 88 5.54 0.95 9.23
C PHE A 88 5.46 -0.34 10.05
N MET A 89 4.32 -1.01 10.06
CA MET A 89 4.18 -2.32 10.70
C MET A 89 5.01 -3.37 9.96
N LEU A 90 5.02 -3.33 8.62
CA LEU A 90 5.83 -4.22 7.79
C LEU A 90 7.34 -4.03 7.97
N GLN A 91 7.79 -2.82 8.27
CA GLN A 91 9.18 -2.56 8.64
C GLN A 91 9.55 -3.15 10.01
N ALA A 92 8.60 -3.24 10.92
CA ALA A 92 8.83 -3.76 12.27
C ALA A 92 8.68 -5.29 12.35
N LYS A 93 7.78 -5.85 11.54
CA LYS A 93 7.46 -7.30 11.52
C LYS A 93 7.08 -7.74 10.12
N PRO A 94 7.49 -8.96 9.68
CA PRO A 94 6.95 -9.54 8.46
C PRO A 94 5.42 -9.60 8.50
N GLY A 95 4.79 -9.26 7.41
CA GLY A 95 3.33 -9.22 7.29
C GLY A 95 2.88 -9.14 5.83
N CYS A 96 1.59 -9.16 5.62
CA CYS A 96 0.99 -9.00 4.30
C CYS A 96 -0.21 -8.06 4.38
N TYR A 97 -0.21 -7.06 3.53
CA TYR A 97 -1.35 -6.18 3.28
C TYR A 97 -2.12 -6.70 2.07
N VAL A 98 -3.40 -6.90 2.23
CA VAL A 98 -4.28 -7.39 1.16
C VAL A 98 -5.43 -6.41 0.92
N TRP A 99 -5.90 -6.36 -0.30
CA TRP A 99 -7.09 -5.61 -0.65
C TRP A 99 -8.28 -6.54 -0.85
N LEU A 100 -9.41 -6.15 -0.30
CA LEU A 100 -10.68 -6.78 -0.57
C LEU A 100 -11.45 -5.90 -1.58
N GLY A 101 -11.69 -6.45 -2.77
CA GLY A 101 -12.48 -5.76 -3.79
C GLY A 101 -13.90 -5.51 -3.30
N ALA A 102 -14.31 -4.24 -3.29
CA ALA A 102 -15.64 -3.82 -2.86
C ALA A 102 -16.56 -3.41 -4.03
N GLY A 103 -16.12 -3.63 -5.28
CA GLY A 103 -16.91 -3.31 -6.47
C GLY A 103 -18.23 -4.07 -6.51
N SER A 104 -19.31 -3.40 -6.89
CA SER A 104 -20.65 -3.97 -7.01
C SER A 104 -21.16 -4.04 -8.45
N GLY A 105 -20.35 -3.64 -9.42
CA GLY A 105 -20.70 -3.65 -10.84
C GLY A 105 -20.08 -2.48 -11.62
N PRO A 106 -20.50 -2.28 -12.88
CA PRO A 106 -19.89 -1.28 -13.76
C PRO A 106 -20.08 0.18 -13.30
N ASP A 107 -21.08 0.45 -12.47
CA ASP A 107 -21.36 1.79 -11.94
C ASP A 107 -20.70 2.02 -10.56
N THR A 108 -19.76 1.17 -10.17
CA THR A 108 -19.06 1.31 -8.90
C THR A 108 -18.13 2.53 -8.93
N HIS A 109 -18.35 3.47 -8.02
CA HIS A 109 -17.45 4.60 -7.82
C HIS A 109 -16.20 4.17 -7.05
N ASN A 110 -15.05 4.70 -7.45
CA ASN A 110 -13.79 4.48 -6.74
C ASN A 110 -13.79 5.15 -5.35
N ILE A 111 -12.94 4.65 -4.46
CA ILE A 111 -12.62 5.33 -3.19
C ILE A 111 -12.23 6.79 -3.47
N HIS A 112 -12.50 7.67 -2.52
CA HIS A 112 -12.38 9.14 -2.63
C HIS A 112 -13.44 9.82 -3.53
N SER A 113 -14.36 9.08 -4.15
CA SER A 113 -15.53 9.67 -4.79
C SER A 113 -16.56 10.10 -3.74
N PRO A 114 -17.22 11.27 -3.88
CA PRO A 114 -18.33 11.64 -2.99
C PRO A 114 -19.56 10.74 -3.17
N HIS A 115 -19.58 9.91 -4.20
CA HIS A 115 -20.63 8.93 -4.48
C HIS A 115 -20.20 7.50 -4.15
N TYR A 116 -19.04 7.31 -3.48
CA TYR A 116 -18.62 5.98 -3.06
C TYR A 116 -19.59 5.42 -2.03
N ASP A 117 -19.99 4.18 -2.22
CA ASP A 117 -20.83 3.42 -1.31
C ASP A 117 -20.18 2.08 -1.00
N PHE A 118 -20.20 1.67 0.26
CA PHE A 118 -19.62 0.41 0.70
C PHE A 118 -20.49 -0.76 0.26
N ASN A 119 -19.84 -1.81 -0.25
CA ASN A 119 -20.51 -3.04 -0.59
C ASN A 119 -20.61 -3.95 0.63
N ASP A 120 -21.74 -3.99 1.30
CA ASP A 120 -21.99 -4.81 2.50
C ASP A 120 -21.77 -6.31 2.26
N ARG A 121 -21.86 -6.78 1.01
CA ARG A 121 -21.55 -8.19 0.67
C ARG A 121 -20.10 -8.55 0.91
N ALA A 122 -19.20 -7.58 0.86
CA ALA A 122 -17.79 -7.78 1.15
C ALA A 122 -17.53 -8.08 2.64
N LEU A 123 -18.42 -7.69 3.55
CA LEU A 123 -18.26 -7.90 5.00
C LEU A 123 -18.15 -9.39 5.34
N ALA A 124 -19.03 -10.23 4.79
CA ALA A 124 -19.01 -11.67 5.04
C ALA A 124 -17.74 -12.32 4.51
N ILE A 125 -17.28 -11.88 3.33
CA ILE A 125 -16.03 -12.37 2.70
C ILE A 125 -14.83 -11.98 3.57
N GLY A 126 -14.74 -10.72 3.97
CA GLY A 126 -13.65 -10.23 4.82
C GLY A 126 -13.60 -10.93 6.17
N ALA A 127 -14.75 -11.14 6.82
CA ALA A 127 -14.82 -11.88 8.08
C ALA A 127 -14.38 -13.34 7.90
N SER A 128 -14.85 -14.01 6.87
CA SER A 128 -14.47 -15.40 6.56
C SER A 128 -12.98 -15.53 6.26
N TYR A 129 -12.39 -14.55 5.55
CA TYR A 129 -10.96 -14.52 5.29
C TYR A 129 -10.14 -14.52 6.58
N TRP A 130 -10.47 -13.65 7.53
CA TRP A 130 -9.76 -13.57 8.81
C TRP A 130 -9.90 -14.84 9.65
N VAL A 131 -11.10 -15.41 9.73
CA VAL A 131 -11.34 -16.67 10.43
C VAL A 131 -10.50 -17.79 9.81
N THR A 132 -10.57 -17.94 8.50
CA THR A 132 -9.83 -18.98 7.75
C THR A 132 -8.33 -18.83 7.93
N LEU A 133 -7.80 -17.59 7.85
CA LEU A 133 -6.37 -17.33 8.04
C LEU A 133 -5.91 -17.76 9.44
N VAL A 134 -6.67 -17.39 10.50
CA VAL A 134 -6.35 -17.76 11.87
C VAL A 134 -6.38 -19.26 12.08
N GLU A 135 -7.42 -19.94 11.59
CA GLU A 135 -7.56 -21.40 11.71
C GLU A 135 -6.41 -22.14 11.02
N GLN A 136 -6.04 -21.73 9.81
CA GLN A 136 -4.92 -22.31 9.06
C GLN A 136 -3.59 -22.12 9.79
N GLN A 137 -3.34 -20.93 10.36
CA GLN A 137 -2.10 -20.65 11.09
C GLN A 137 -2.02 -21.43 12.41
N LEU A 138 -3.12 -21.55 13.14
CA LEU A 138 -3.17 -22.33 14.38
C LEU A 138 -2.99 -23.84 14.12
N ALA A 139 -3.59 -24.37 13.06
CA ALA A 139 -3.42 -25.77 12.68
C ALA A 139 -1.96 -26.07 12.29
N ALA A 140 -1.33 -25.20 11.52
CA ALA A 140 0.08 -25.32 11.12
C ALA A 140 1.02 -25.28 12.34
N ALA A 141 0.78 -24.36 13.29
CA ALA A 141 1.56 -24.25 14.52
C ALA A 141 1.39 -25.48 15.44
N ALA A 142 0.21 -26.08 15.48
CA ALA A 142 -0.04 -27.31 16.24
C ALA A 142 0.71 -28.51 15.63
N ALA A 143 0.70 -28.63 14.30
CA ALA A 143 1.41 -29.70 13.59
C ALA A 143 2.93 -29.61 13.80
N GLN A 144 3.51 -28.41 13.78
CA GLN A 144 4.95 -28.19 14.02
C GLN A 144 5.38 -28.55 15.46
N LYS A 145 4.51 -28.43 16.46
CA LYS A 145 4.80 -28.79 17.83
C LYS A 145 4.68 -30.30 18.11
N ALA A 146 4.01 -31.02 17.23
CA ALA A 146 3.79 -32.46 17.35
C ALA A 146 4.83 -33.31 16.59
N ALA A 147 5.65 -32.67 15.76
CA ALA A 147 6.75 -33.28 15.00
C ALA A 147 8.11 -33.13 15.71
#